data_9df6867d3a93d15de19f31308b28e6d8
#
_entry.id   9df6867d3a93d15de19f31308b28e6d8
#
_cell.length_a   1.000
_cell.length_b   1.000
_cell.length_c   1.000
_cell.angle_alpha   90.00
_cell.angle_beta   90.00
_cell.angle_gamma   90.00
#
_symmetry.space_group_name_H-M   'P 1'
#
loop_
_entity.id
_entity.type
_entity.pdbx_description
1 polymer ?
#
loop_
_entity_poly.entity_id
_entity_poly.type
_entity_poly.pdbx_seq_one_letter_code
_entity_poly.pdbx_strand_id
1 'polypeptide(L)'
;MLNIYELHKKKNARQKNRLSYYKRVLHKCYHRIVTVSENCKTECVYKVPEFVVGMPIYNGLECVKFVVRALKKNGFFVKYTHPNLLFISWKTIPQSHYPSSQRRMAIRDKPKEINEERKMTNDKYRDINDKDHDLPYNSNILNSLEGRLKDIMRRN
;
A
#
# COMPACT_ATOMS: atom_id res chain seq x y z
N MET A 1 41.77 -24.81 9.29
CA MET A 1 40.88 -25.30 8.23
C MET A 1 39.60 -24.45 8.17
N LEU A 2 39.17 -24.05 6.99
CA LEU A 2 37.90 -23.32 6.82
C LEU A 2 36.73 -24.29 6.94
N ASN A 3 35.82 -24.09 7.93
CA ASN A 3 34.66 -24.94 8.15
C ASN A 3 33.37 -24.20 7.74
N ILE A 4 32.56 -24.83 6.87
CA ILE A 4 31.30 -24.30 6.37
C ILE A 4 30.33 -23.99 7.54
N TYR A 5 30.32 -24.81 8.58
CA TYR A 5 29.50 -24.61 9.77
C TYR A 5 29.83 -23.30 10.47
N GLU A 6 31.12 -22.96 10.64
CA GLU A 6 31.53 -21.69 11.23
C GLU A 6 31.17 -20.48 10.41
N LEU A 7 31.21 -20.60 9.07
CA LEU A 7 30.78 -19.53 8.18
C LEU A 7 29.27 -19.27 8.33
N HIS A 8 28.46 -20.31 8.38
CA HIS A 8 27.03 -20.19 8.65
C HIS A 8 26.74 -19.63 10.04
N LYS A 9 27.45 -20.05 11.07
CA LYS A 9 27.35 -19.52 12.43
C LYS A 9 27.64 -18.02 12.47
N LYS A 10 28.72 -17.57 11.83
CA LYS A 10 29.08 -16.15 11.72
C LYS A 10 28.00 -15.36 10.95
N LYS A 11 27.48 -15.90 9.82
CA LYS A 11 26.40 -15.30 9.05
C LYS A 11 25.14 -15.12 9.91
N ASN A 12 24.72 -16.17 10.61
CA ASN A 12 23.54 -16.16 11.46
C ASN A 12 23.68 -15.17 12.63
N ALA A 13 24.86 -15.08 13.25
CA ALA A 13 25.16 -14.11 14.30
C ALA A 13 25.03 -12.65 13.79
N ARG A 14 25.59 -12.35 12.60
CA ARG A 14 25.46 -11.03 11.98
C ARG A 14 23.98 -10.70 11.68
N GLN A 15 23.22 -11.68 11.22
CA GLN A 15 21.79 -11.49 10.91
C GLN A 15 20.96 -11.25 12.18
N LYS A 16 21.22 -12.00 13.27
CA LYS A 16 20.59 -11.76 14.59
C LYS A 16 20.90 -10.37 15.12
N ASN A 17 22.15 -9.93 15.04
CA ASN A 17 22.55 -8.59 15.48
C ASN A 17 21.84 -7.51 14.66
N ARG A 18 21.79 -7.64 13.32
CA ARG A 18 21.06 -6.72 12.45
C ARG A 18 19.58 -6.61 12.84
N LEU A 19 18.94 -7.75 13.09
CA LEU A 19 17.54 -7.78 13.50
C LEU A 19 17.30 -7.09 14.85
N SER A 20 18.24 -7.23 15.80
CA SER A 20 18.15 -6.55 17.10
C SER A 20 18.17 -5.03 16.95
N TYR A 21 18.97 -4.51 16.01
CA TYR A 21 19.00 -3.07 15.70
C TYR A 21 17.70 -2.57 15.10
N TYR A 22 17.12 -3.32 14.14
CA TYR A 22 15.83 -2.96 13.55
C TYR A 22 14.71 -2.95 14.60
N LYS A 23 14.73 -3.90 15.55
CA LYS A 23 13.79 -3.91 16.67
C LYS A 23 13.93 -2.68 17.57
N ARG A 24 15.16 -2.21 17.84
CA ARG A 24 15.38 -0.96 18.61
C ARG A 24 14.80 0.27 17.88
N VAL A 25 14.99 0.37 16.57
CA VAL A 25 14.42 1.47 15.78
C VAL A 25 12.89 1.39 15.79
N LEU A 26 12.32 0.20 15.65
CA LEU A 26 10.88 -0.03 15.75
C LEU A 26 10.34 0.37 17.12
N HIS A 27 11.03 0.04 18.20
CA HIS A 27 10.63 0.43 19.56
C HIS A 27 10.60 1.96 19.73
N LYS A 28 11.60 2.68 19.22
CA LYS A 28 11.57 4.16 19.19
C LYS A 28 10.40 4.70 18.40
N CYS A 29 10.05 4.05 17.29
CA CYS A 29 8.88 4.40 16.49
C CYS A 29 7.58 4.21 17.29
N TYR A 30 7.40 3.10 17.99
CA TYR A 30 6.24 2.87 18.86
C TYR A 30 6.16 3.91 19.98
N HIS A 31 7.27 4.21 20.62
CA HIS A 31 7.29 5.25 21.65
C HIS A 31 6.80 6.60 21.09
N ARG A 32 7.25 6.97 19.88
CA ARG A 32 6.76 8.18 19.21
C ARG A 32 5.25 8.15 18.95
N ILE A 33 4.73 7.00 18.50
CA ILE A 33 3.28 6.83 18.27
C ILE A 33 2.50 7.03 19.57
N VAL A 34 2.94 6.41 20.67
CA VAL A 34 2.30 6.53 21.99
C VAL A 34 2.28 7.99 22.45
N THR A 35 3.43 8.66 22.44
CA THR A 35 3.52 10.09 22.85
C THR A 35 2.61 10.99 22.02
N VAL A 36 2.48 10.73 20.70
CA VAL A 36 1.58 11.52 19.84
C VAL A 36 0.11 11.19 20.11
N SER A 37 -0.19 9.92 20.41
CA SER A 37 -1.55 9.50 20.79
C SER A 37 -2.02 10.10 22.09
N GLU A 38 -1.14 10.25 23.08
CA GLU A 38 -1.41 10.95 24.35
C GLU A 38 -1.83 12.42 24.13
N ASN A 39 -1.33 13.04 23.06
CA ASN A 39 -1.73 14.38 22.63
C ASN A 39 -3.00 14.41 21.74
N CYS A 40 -3.84 13.39 21.82
CA CYS A 40 -5.11 13.27 21.07
C CYS A 40 -4.96 13.36 19.55
N LYS A 41 -3.78 13.07 19.00
CA LYS A 41 -3.54 13.01 17.55
C LYS A 41 -3.66 11.56 17.07
N THR A 42 -4.12 11.38 15.84
CA THR A 42 -4.35 10.07 15.21
C THR A 42 -3.36 9.73 14.12
N GLU A 43 -2.36 10.58 13.94
CA GLU A 43 -1.33 10.43 12.91
C GLU A 43 -0.01 11.06 13.34
N CYS A 44 1.08 10.53 12.86
CA CYS A 44 2.41 11.07 13.11
C CYS A 44 3.36 10.84 11.94
N VAL A 45 4.42 11.63 11.94
CA VAL A 45 5.55 11.45 11.03
C VAL A 45 6.75 10.95 11.83
N TYR A 46 7.40 9.91 11.34
CA TYR A 46 8.60 9.34 11.93
C TYR A 46 9.72 9.24 10.91
N LYS A 47 10.87 9.85 11.23
CA LYS A 47 12.08 9.75 10.42
C LYS A 47 12.91 8.56 10.92
N VAL A 48 13.08 7.55 10.07
CA VAL A 48 13.94 6.40 10.38
C VAL A 48 15.40 6.86 10.38
N PRO A 49 16.16 6.69 11.47
CA PRO A 49 17.55 7.11 11.50
C PRO A 49 18.40 6.27 10.54
N GLU A 50 19.31 6.90 9.85
CA GLU A 50 20.25 6.23 8.95
C GLU A 50 21.35 5.50 9.73
N PHE A 51 21.71 6.04 10.88
CA PHE A 51 22.64 5.44 11.82
C PHE A 51 22.19 5.70 13.26
N VAL A 52 22.63 4.86 14.18
CA VAL A 52 22.39 5.03 15.61
C VAL A 52 23.73 4.93 16.31
N VAL A 53 24.05 5.94 17.13
CA VAL A 53 25.30 5.98 17.90
C VAL A 53 25.44 4.73 18.78
N GLY A 54 26.60 4.10 18.78
CA GLY A 54 26.88 2.87 19.52
C GLY A 54 26.37 1.59 18.82
N MET A 55 25.96 1.68 17.55
CA MET A 55 25.57 0.53 16.74
C MET A 55 26.39 0.44 15.46
N PRO A 56 26.65 -0.79 14.95
CA PRO A 56 27.25 -0.96 13.63
C PRO A 56 26.37 -0.34 12.53
N ILE A 57 27.02 0.06 11.46
CA ILE A 57 26.34 0.56 10.26
C ILE A 57 25.38 -0.51 9.73
N TYR A 58 24.15 -0.14 9.49
CA TYR A 58 23.09 -1.01 8.96
C TYR A 58 22.49 -0.43 7.68
N ASN A 59 21.86 -1.29 6.89
CA ASN A 59 21.17 -0.84 5.70
C ASN A 59 19.85 -0.12 6.09
N GLY A 60 19.81 1.20 5.91
CA GLY A 60 18.67 2.04 6.26
C GLY A 60 17.39 1.64 5.51
N LEU A 61 17.50 1.26 4.23
CA LEU A 61 16.37 0.85 3.41
C LEU A 61 15.76 -0.48 3.90
N GLU A 62 16.58 -1.44 4.31
CA GLU A 62 16.11 -2.69 4.92
C GLU A 62 15.46 -2.43 6.28
N CYS A 63 16.00 -1.51 7.06
CA CYS A 63 15.41 -1.08 8.32
C CYS A 63 14.03 -0.45 8.10
N VAL A 64 13.89 0.46 7.14
CA VAL A 64 12.59 1.06 6.75
C VAL A 64 11.60 -0.03 6.35
N LYS A 65 11.99 -0.97 5.47
CA LYS A 65 11.13 -2.09 5.05
C LYS A 65 10.67 -2.94 6.23
N PHE A 66 11.57 -3.19 7.19
CA PHE A 66 11.25 -3.94 8.40
C PHE A 66 10.22 -3.20 9.27
N VAL A 67 10.44 -1.91 9.55
CA VAL A 67 9.53 -1.07 10.35
C VAL A 67 8.17 -0.96 9.68
N VAL A 68 8.10 -0.67 8.38
CA VAL A 68 6.84 -0.59 7.61
C VAL A 68 6.05 -1.91 7.69
N ARG A 69 6.74 -3.04 7.51
CA ARG A 69 6.09 -4.37 7.59
C ARG A 69 5.53 -4.65 8.99
N ALA A 70 6.28 -4.31 10.04
CA ALA A 70 5.85 -4.51 11.42
C ALA A 70 4.64 -3.63 11.76
N LEU A 71 4.65 -2.35 11.38
CA LEU A 71 3.54 -1.42 11.60
C LEU A 71 2.28 -1.86 10.84
N LYS A 72 2.40 -2.23 9.56
CA LYS A 72 1.26 -2.74 8.77
C LYS A 72 0.66 -4.00 9.37
N LYS A 73 1.50 -4.92 9.89
CA LYS A 73 1.04 -6.13 10.58
C LYS A 73 0.21 -5.80 11.83
N ASN A 74 0.51 -4.69 12.50
CA ASN A 74 -0.22 -4.23 13.68
C ASN A 74 -1.42 -3.31 13.33
N GLY A 75 -1.78 -3.19 12.05
CA GLY A 75 -2.97 -2.48 11.61
C GLY A 75 -2.79 -0.97 11.38
N PHE A 76 -1.57 -0.46 11.48
CA PHE A 76 -1.30 0.94 11.15
C PHE A 76 -1.32 1.18 9.63
N PHE A 77 -1.92 2.29 9.21
CA PHE A 77 -1.73 2.78 7.85
C PHE A 77 -0.35 3.45 7.77
N VAL A 78 0.49 3.01 6.83
CA VAL A 78 1.86 3.54 6.68
C VAL A 78 2.14 3.91 5.24
N LYS A 79 2.48 5.19 5.00
CA LYS A 79 2.97 5.71 3.74
C LYS A 79 4.46 6.04 3.87
N TYR A 80 5.27 5.46 3.00
CA TYR A 80 6.70 5.74 2.93
C TYR A 80 6.97 6.91 2.00
N THR A 81 7.84 7.82 2.40
CA THR A 81 8.35 8.92 1.59
C THR A 81 9.89 8.89 1.62
N HIS A 82 10.48 8.91 0.44
CA HIS A 82 11.93 8.91 0.29
C HIS A 82 12.55 10.15 0.97
N PRO A 83 13.74 10.06 1.62
CA PRO A 83 14.58 8.87 1.70
C PRO A 83 14.26 7.94 2.90
N ASN A 84 13.75 8.45 4.02
CA ASN A 84 13.61 7.69 5.26
C ASN A 84 12.43 8.14 6.14
N LEU A 85 11.43 8.80 5.53
CA LEU A 85 10.29 9.35 6.22
C LEU A 85 9.09 8.39 6.16
N LEU A 86 8.46 8.15 7.31
CA LEU A 86 7.25 7.36 7.44
C LEU A 86 6.11 8.23 7.96
N PHE A 87 5.05 8.35 7.18
CA PHE A 87 3.77 8.84 7.64
C PHE A 87 2.96 7.67 8.17
N ILE A 88 2.53 7.75 9.42
CA ILE A 88 1.85 6.68 10.15
C ILE A 88 0.52 7.23 10.64
N SER A 89 -0.58 6.54 10.32
CA SER A 89 -1.92 6.91 10.77
C SER A 89 -2.64 5.70 11.36
N TRP A 90 -3.40 5.93 12.43
CA TRP A 90 -4.25 4.94 13.10
C TRP A 90 -5.69 5.45 13.26
N LYS A 91 -6.06 6.41 12.41
CA LYS A 91 -7.40 7.00 12.37
C LYS A 91 -8.48 5.94 12.08
N THR A 92 -8.16 4.97 11.23
CA THR A 92 -9.09 3.92 10.82
C THR A 92 -8.55 2.55 11.20
N ILE A 93 -9.31 1.77 11.95
CA ILE A 93 -8.93 0.39 12.28
C ILE A 93 -9.29 -0.52 11.09
N PRO A 94 -8.33 -1.25 10.50
CA PRO A 94 -8.64 -2.24 9.45
C PRO A 94 -9.60 -3.31 9.99
N GLN A 95 -10.58 -3.73 9.18
CA GLN A 95 -11.58 -4.73 9.58
C GLN A 95 -10.96 -6.05 10.07
N SER A 96 -9.78 -6.41 9.56
CA SER A 96 -9.02 -7.60 9.99
C SER A 96 -8.55 -7.54 11.45
N HIS A 97 -8.44 -6.35 12.05
CA HIS A 97 -7.96 -6.14 13.42
C HIS A 97 -9.08 -5.95 14.44
N TYR A 98 -10.34 -5.90 13.99
CA TYR A 98 -11.45 -5.94 14.92
C TYR A 98 -11.59 -7.33 15.56
N PRO A 99 -11.89 -7.42 16.87
CA PRO A 99 -12.31 -8.67 17.49
C PRO A 99 -13.50 -9.29 16.74
N SER A 100 -13.56 -10.59 16.65
CA SER A 100 -14.60 -11.32 15.88
C SER A 100 -16.03 -10.93 16.26
N SER A 101 -16.27 -10.56 17.53
CA SER A 101 -17.54 -10.04 18.03
C SER A 101 -17.91 -8.66 17.41
N GLN A 102 -16.94 -7.80 17.18
CA GLN A 102 -17.17 -6.45 16.65
C GLN A 102 -17.13 -6.37 15.11
N ARG A 103 -16.54 -7.37 14.42
CA ARG A 103 -16.52 -7.42 12.95
C ARG A 103 -17.91 -7.42 12.35
N ARG A 104 -18.87 -8.09 12.99
CA ARG A 104 -20.27 -8.16 12.52
C ARG A 104 -20.99 -6.81 12.64
N MET A 105 -20.70 -6.02 13.68
CA MET A 105 -21.27 -4.69 13.88
C MET A 105 -20.68 -3.66 12.92
N ALA A 106 -19.37 -3.65 12.72
CA ALA A 106 -18.69 -2.73 11.81
C ALA A 106 -19.10 -2.88 10.33
N ILE A 107 -19.60 -4.07 9.94
CA ILE A 107 -20.15 -4.30 8.58
C ILE A 107 -21.58 -3.72 8.48
N ARG A 108 -22.34 -3.72 9.58
CA ARG A 108 -23.73 -3.27 9.64
C ARG A 108 -23.84 -1.74 9.64
N ASP A 109 -22.85 -1.05 10.20
CA ASP A 109 -22.83 0.41 10.37
C ASP A 109 -22.11 1.15 9.22
N LYS A 110 -21.75 0.46 8.13
CA LYS A 110 -21.33 1.16 6.90
C LYS A 110 -22.54 1.91 6.35
N PRO A 111 -22.44 3.24 6.18
CA PRO A 111 -23.52 4.00 5.57
C PRO A 111 -23.91 3.38 4.22
N LYS A 112 -25.20 3.26 3.96
CA LYS A 112 -25.76 2.76 2.69
C LYS A 112 -25.43 3.65 1.49
N GLU A 113 -24.78 4.80 1.72
CA GLU A 113 -24.40 5.80 0.71
C GLU A 113 -23.58 5.22 -0.46
N ILE A 114 -22.71 4.23 -0.21
CA ILE A 114 -21.91 3.63 -1.30
C ILE A 114 -22.77 2.82 -2.28
N ASN A 115 -23.93 2.34 -1.84
CA ASN A 115 -24.84 1.58 -2.72
C ASN A 115 -25.75 2.50 -3.53
N GLU A 116 -26.04 3.71 -3.07
CA GLU A 116 -26.83 4.69 -3.81
C GLU A 116 -25.99 5.33 -4.91
N GLU A 117 -24.73 5.67 -4.65
CA GLU A 117 -23.81 6.15 -5.70
C GLU A 117 -23.58 5.10 -6.80
N ARG A 118 -23.45 3.80 -6.43
CA ARG A 118 -23.36 2.71 -7.41
C ARG A 118 -24.64 2.48 -8.19
N LYS A 119 -25.81 2.71 -7.59
CA LYS A 119 -27.10 2.65 -8.31
C LYS A 119 -27.23 3.83 -9.25
N MET A 120 -26.94 5.06 -8.81
CA MET A 120 -26.97 6.25 -9.67
C MET A 120 -26.00 6.15 -10.86
N THR A 121 -24.79 5.60 -10.65
CA THR A 121 -23.85 5.39 -11.76
C THR A 121 -24.33 4.29 -12.70
N ASN A 122 -24.87 3.19 -12.21
CA ASN A 122 -25.40 2.11 -13.06
C ASN A 122 -26.63 2.54 -13.84
N ASP A 123 -27.52 3.32 -13.25
CA ASP A 123 -28.70 3.85 -13.96
C ASP A 123 -28.27 4.87 -15.04
N LYS A 124 -27.28 5.70 -14.76
CA LYS A 124 -26.72 6.64 -15.76
C LYS A 124 -26.00 5.92 -16.92
N TYR A 125 -25.38 4.76 -16.67
CA TYR A 125 -24.79 3.93 -17.72
C TYR A 125 -25.84 3.11 -18.51
N ARG A 126 -26.97 2.75 -17.90
CA ARG A 126 -28.09 2.10 -18.60
C ARG A 126 -28.75 3.06 -19.59
N ASP A 127 -29.01 4.30 -19.17
CA ASP A 127 -29.61 5.33 -20.07
C ASP A 127 -28.70 5.69 -21.26
N ILE A 128 -27.41 5.52 -21.16
CA ILE A 128 -26.47 5.74 -22.26
C ILE A 128 -26.51 4.57 -23.25
N ASN A 129 -26.60 3.34 -22.78
CA ASN A 129 -26.66 2.16 -23.66
C ASN A 129 -28.00 2.02 -24.41
N ASP A 130 -29.12 2.46 -23.82
CA ASP A 130 -30.41 2.41 -24.49
C ASP A 130 -30.62 3.51 -25.57
N LYS A 131 -29.79 4.59 -25.50
CA LYS A 131 -29.82 5.67 -26.51
C LYS A 131 -28.90 5.47 -27.70
N ASP A 132 -27.91 4.59 -27.59
CA ASP A 132 -26.92 4.34 -28.65
C ASP A 132 -27.35 3.28 -29.66
N HIS A 133 -28.57 2.69 -29.53
CA HIS A 133 -29.08 1.74 -30.50
C HIS A 133 -29.63 2.38 -31.80
N ASP A 134 -29.75 3.71 -31.84
CA ASP A 134 -30.25 4.45 -33.00
C ASP A 134 -29.23 5.38 -33.66
N LEU A 135 -27.96 5.22 -33.39
CA LEU A 135 -26.94 5.89 -34.19
C LEU A 135 -26.83 5.18 -35.55
N PRO A 136 -27.10 5.86 -36.67
CA PRO A 136 -26.97 5.25 -37.99
C PRO A 136 -25.49 4.89 -38.16
N TYR A 137 -25.22 3.62 -38.23
CA TYR A 137 -23.92 3.05 -38.50
C TYR A 137 -23.39 3.61 -39.81
N ASN A 138 -22.49 4.53 -39.75
CA ASN A 138 -22.01 5.26 -40.92
C ASN A 138 -21.06 4.36 -41.70
N SER A 139 -21.60 3.52 -42.57
CA SER A 139 -20.89 2.61 -43.46
C SER A 139 -19.81 3.30 -44.31
N ASN A 140 -19.93 4.63 -44.50
CA ASN A 140 -18.96 5.42 -45.24
C ASN A 140 -17.56 5.52 -44.52
N ILE A 141 -17.53 5.46 -43.18
CA ILE A 141 -16.27 5.52 -42.44
C ILE A 141 -15.51 4.20 -42.57
N LEU A 142 -16.21 3.06 -42.54
CA LEU A 142 -15.59 1.75 -42.73
C LEU A 142 -15.03 1.56 -44.12
N ASN A 143 -15.80 1.94 -45.13
CA ASN A 143 -15.36 1.87 -46.54
C ASN A 143 -14.11 2.76 -46.77
N SER A 144 -14.01 3.92 -46.10
CA SER A 144 -12.86 4.79 -46.17
C SER A 144 -11.60 4.19 -45.48
N LEU A 145 -11.79 3.45 -44.38
CA LEU A 145 -10.68 2.77 -43.65
C LEU A 145 -10.19 1.54 -44.43
N GLU A 146 -11.10 0.77 -45.02
CA GLU A 146 -10.73 -0.38 -45.88
C GLU A 146 -9.99 0.05 -47.15
N GLY A 147 -10.35 1.16 -47.74
CA GLY A 147 -9.62 1.75 -48.87
C GLY A 147 -8.18 2.09 -48.51
N ARG A 148 -7.98 2.76 -47.38
CA ARG A 148 -6.65 3.12 -46.88
C ARG A 148 -5.78 1.92 -46.54
N LEU A 149 -6.36 0.86 -45.98
CA LEU A 149 -5.65 -0.39 -45.69
C LEU A 149 -5.19 -1.11 -46.96
N LYS A 150 -6.03 -1.14 -48.00
CA LYS A 150 -5.68 -1.74 -49.30
C LYS A 150 -4.56 -0.99 -50.01
N ASP A 151 -4.52 0.36 -49.89
CA ASP A 151 -3.45 1.18 -50.45
C ASP A 151 -2.10 0.98 -49.75
N ILE A 152 -2.12 0.74 -48.42
CA ILE A 152 -0.92 0.43 -47.65
C ILE A 152 -0.36 -0.94 -48.01
N MET A 153 -1.24 -1.92 -48.19
CA MET A 153 -0.82 -3.29 -48.57
C MET A 153 -0.33 -3.41 -50.02
N ARG A 154 -0.67 -2.46 -50.90
CA ARG A 154 -0.18 -2.45 -52.30
C ARG A 154 1.21 -1.81 -52.47
N ARG A 155 1.71 -1.09 -51.42
CA ARG A 155 3.00 -0.41 -51.47
C ARG A 155 4.16 -1.18 -50.83
N ASN A 156 3.91 -2.35 -50.27
CA ASN A 156 4.90 -3.31 -49.82
C ASN A 156 4.91 -4.53 -50.76
#